data_7aa87f5a39486511cdbb9065968d7777
#
_entry.id   7aa87f5a39486511cdbb9065968d7777
#
_cell.length_a   1.000
_cell.length_b   1.000
_cell.length_c   1.000
_cell.angle_alpha   90.00
_cell.angle_beta   90.00
_cell.angle_gamma   90.00
#
_symmetry.space_group_name_H-M   'P 1'
#
loop_
_entity.id
_entity.type
_entity.pdbx_description
1 polymer ?
#
loop_
_entity_poly.entity_id
_entity_poly.type
_entity_poly.pdbx_seq_one_letter_code
_entity_poly.pdbx_strand_id
1 'polypeptide(L)'
;ADFDGDQMAIHVPLSEEAQAEARILMLAAEHILNPKDGKPVVTPSQDMVLGNYYLTMEEAGREGEGMVFKDMDEAVMALRNGYVHLHTRVGITTDSLAKPWTESQRHKILMTTVGKILFNAIMPEELPYLQEPTNANLTEGVPDKYFLESGKDIKEAIQALELNVPFKKKNLGNIIAEIFKRFRTTETSALLD
;
A
#
# COMPACT_ATOMS: atom_id res chain seq x y z
N ALA A 1 17.04 -10.68 -20.36
CA ALA A 1 16.75 -11.32 -21.64
C ALA A 1 15.35 -10.93 -22.10
N ASP A 2 15.20 -10.65 -23.36
CA ASP A 2 13.93 -10.33 -23.99
C ASP A 2 13.51 -11.49 -24.91
N PHE A 3 12.23 -11.60 -25.25
CA PHE A 3 11.74 -12.68 -26.13
C PHE A 3 11.79 -12.29 -27.61
N ASP A 4 12.69 -11.39 -27.98
CA ASP A 4 12.89 -10.88 -29.35
C ASP A 4 13.96 -11.65 -30.15
N GLY A 5 14.39 -12.81 -29.66
CA GLY A 5 15.41 -13.64 -30.32
C GLY A 5 16.73 -13.77 -29.58
N ASP A 6 16.79 -13.27 -28.34
CA ASP A 6 17.96 -13.46 -27.48
C ASP A 6 18.24 -14.95 -27.21
N GLN A 7 19.51 -15.34 -27.36
CA GLN A 7 19.96 -16.70 -27.04
C GLN A 7 20.40 -16.76 -25.59
N MET A 8 19.89 -17.74 -24.84
CA MET A 8 20.27 -18.00 -23.46
C MET A 8 20.66 -19.45 -23.27
N ALA A 9 21.72 -19.68 -22.49
CA ALA A 9 22.13 -21.01 -22.09
C ALA A 9 21.37 -21.46 -20.83
N ILE A 10 20.97 -22.73 -20.80
CA ILE A 10 20.36 -23.35 -19.63
C ILE A 10 21.37 -24.35 -19.05
N HIS A 11 21.68 -24.19 -17.77
CA HIS A 11 22.58 -25.06 -17.04
C HIS A 11 21.84 -25.73 -15.89
N VAL A 12 21.99 -27.05 -15.76
CA VAL A 12 21.44 -27.82 -14.65
C VAL A 12 22.57 -28.11 -13.67
N PRO A 13 22.51 -27.68 -12.39
CA PRO A 13 23.52 -27.98 -11.40
C PRO A 13 23.52 -29.49 -11.09
N LEU A 14 24.68 -30.15 -11.23
CA LEU A 14 24.79 -31.61 -11.10
C LEU A 14 25.24 -32.06 -9.70
N SER A 15 26.07 -31.25 -8.99
CA SER A 15 26.51 -31.59 -7.64
C SER A 15 25.56 -31.02 -6.57
N GLU A 16 25.57 -31.62 -5.39
CA GLU A 16 24.74 -31.14 -4.27
C GLU A 16 25.19 -29.74 -3.81
N GLU A 17 26.50 -29.46 -3.87
CA GLU A 17 27.03 -28.12 -3.55
C GLU A 17 26.51 -27.07 -4.55
N ALA A 18 26.54 -27.36 -5.86
CA ALA A 18 26.05 -26.46 -6.90
C ALA A 18 24.53 -26.24 -6.77
N GLN A 19 23.78 -27.29 -6.40
CA GLN A 19 22.33 -27.15 -6.14
C GLN A 19 22.06 -26.30 -4.90
N ALA A 20 22.87 -26.45 -3.85
CA ALA A 20 22.75 -25.61 -2.64
C ALA A 20 23.07 -24.16 -2.95
N GLU A 21 24.15 -23.89 -3.69
CA GLU A 21 24.48 -22.52 -4.14
C GLU A 21 23.36 -21.90 -4.99
N ALA A 22 22.81 -22.66 -5.93
CA ALA A 22 21.72 -22.18 -6.76
C ALA A 22 20.48 -21.80 -5.94
N ARG A 23 20.13 -22.59 -4.92
CA ARG A 23 19.01 -22.29 -4.02
C ARG A 23 19.29 -21.11 -3.09
N ILE A 24 20.48 -21.03 -2.51
CA ILE A 24 20.81 -20.01 -1.50
C ILE A 24 21.19 -18.69 -2.14
N LEU A 25 21.90 -18.69 -3.28
CA LEU A 25 22.48 -17.48 -3.87
C LEU A 25 21.80 -17.00 -5.15
N MET A 26 20.95 -17.82 -5.78
CA MET A 26 20.36 -17.49 -7.09
C MET A 26 18.83 -17.45 -7.11
N LEU A 27 18.17 -18.03 -6.11
CA LEU A 27 16.71 -18.05 -6.08
C LEU A 27 16.17 -16.63 -5.85
N ALA A 28 15.40 -16.13 -6.82
CA ALA A 28 14.93 -14.74 -6.82
C ALA A 28 14.09 -14.38 -5.59
N ALA A 29 13.29 -15.33 -5.06
CA ALA A 29 12.47 -15.12 -3.86
C ALA A 29 13.29 -14.78 -2.60
N GLU A 30 14.57 -15.19 -2.55
CA GLU A 30 15.46 -14.91 -1.41
C GLU A 30 16.28 -13.62 -1.60
N HIS A 31 16.32 -13.07 -2.83
CA HIS A 31 17.14 -11.92 -3.20
C HIS A 31 16.30 -10.68 -3.54
N ILE A 32 15.57 -10.18 -2.56
CA ILE A 32 14.74 -8.98 -2.71
C ILE A 32 15.60 -7.72 -2.79
N LEU A 33 16.81 -7.74 -2.22
CA LEU A 33 17.72 -6.59 -2.20
C LEU A 33 18.84 -6.71 -3.21
N ASN A 34 19.14 -5.58 -3.84
CA ASN A 34 20.31 -5.44 -4.72
C ASN A 34 21.61 -5.48 -3.88
N PRO A 35 22.56 -6.37 -4.19
CA PRO A 35 23.84 -6.44 -3.47
C PRO A 35 24.70 -5.17 -3.62
N LYS A 36 24.46 -4.35 -4.65
CA LYS A 36 25.20 -3.11 -4.90
C LYS A 36 24.92 -2.03 -3.86
N ASP A 37 23.67 -1.82 -3.49
CA ASP A 37 23.23 -0.68 -2.70
C ASP A 37 22.20 -1.01 -1.60
N GLY A 38 21.85 -2.29 -1.46
CA GLY A 38 20.89 -2.76 -0.47
C GLY A 38 19.46 -2.28 -0.68
N LYS A 39 19.15 -1.76 -1.88
CA LYS A 39 17.78 -1.34 -2.21
C LYS A 39 16.99 -2.50 -2.81
N PRO A 40 15.66 -2.49 -2.66
CA PRO A 40 14.82 -3.50 -3.29
C PRO A 40 15.04 -3.56 -4.81
N VAL A 41 15.32 -4.77 -5.32
CA VAL A 41 15.40 -5.05 -6.78
C VAL A 41 14.00 -5.28 -7.32
N VAL A 42 13.19 -6.03 -6.57
CA VAL A 42 11.81 -6.33 -6.93
C VAL A 42 10.94 -5.14 -6.51
N THR A 43 10.54 -4.34 -7.49
CA THR A 43 9.66 -3.19 -7.30
C THR A 43 8.60 -3.17 -8.38
N PRO A 44 7.38 -2.70 -8.08
CA PRO A 44 6.34 -2.53 -9.08
C PRO A 44 6.83 -1.72 -10.28
N SER A 45 6.47 -2.15 -11.48
CA SER A 45 6.85 -1.46 -12.71
C SER A 45 5.67 -1.38 -13.69
N GLN A 46 5.77 -0.51 -14.67
CA GLN A 46 4.79 -0.38 -15.77
C GLN A 46 3.34 -0.35 -15.26
N ASP A 47 2.52 -1.33 -15.66
CA ASP A 47 1.09 -1.38 -15.37
C ASP A 47 0.78 -1.53 -13.87
N MET A 48 1.68 -2.17 -13.11
CA MET A 48 1.54 -2.26 -11.64
C MET A 48 1.63 -0.87 -10.99
N VAL A 49 2.56 -0.02 -11.45
CA VAL A 49 2.67 1.37 -10.96
C VAL A 49 1.44 2.17 -11.37
N LEU A 50 0.96 1.98 -12.61
CA LEU A 50 -0.24 2.65 -13.11
C LEU A 50 -1.48 2.22 -12.31
N GLY A 51 -1.63 0.92 -12.01
CA GLY A 51 -2.71 0.39 -11.20
C GLY A 51 -2.73 0.96 -9.79
N ASN A 52 -1.56 0.99 -9.12
CA ASN A 52 -1.43 1.59 -7.77
C ASN A 52 -1.66 3.10 -7.79
N TYR A 53 -1.19 3.80 -8.83
CA TYR A 53 -1.46 5.22 -9.02
C TYR A 53 -2.97 5.47 -9.12
N TYR A 54 -3.66 4.73 -9.98
CA TYR A 54 -5.10 4.82 -10.16
C TYR A 54 -5.86 4.49 -8.87
N LEU A 55 -5.48 3.41 -8.18
CA LEU A 55 -6.12 2.98 -6.93
C LEU A 55 -6.04 4.04 -5.83
N THR A 56 -4.96 4.80 -5.76
CA THR A 56 -4.68 5.77 -4.69
C THR A 56 -5.02 7.21 -5.03
N MET A 57 -5.65 7.47 -6.20
CA MET A 57 -6.16 8.78 -6.56
C MET A 57 -7.27 9.25 -5.63
N GLU A 58 -7.41 10.56 -5.51
CA GLU A 58 -8.51 11.23 -4.81
C GLU A 58 -9.26 12.15 -5.76
N GLU A 59 -10.57 12.14 -5.70
CA GLU A 59 -11.41 13.06 -6.45
C GLU A 59 -12.42 13.74 -5.54
N ALA A 60 -12.53 15.07 -5.66
CA ALA A 60 -13.50 15.85 -4.92
C ALA A 60 -14.87 15.88 -5.61
N GLY A 61 -15.94 15.96 -4.82
CA GLY A 61 -17.29 16.12 -5.34
C GLY A 61 -17.86 14.87 -6.01
N ARG A 62 -17.27 13.70 -5.82
CA ARG A 62 -17.82 12.43 -6.30
C ARG A 62 -19.06 12.03 -5.51
N GLU A 63 -19.93 11.25 -6.15
CA GLU A 63 -21.10 10.65 -5.51
C GLU A 63 -20.66 9.81 -4.29
N GLY A 64 -21.38 9.94 -3.17
CA GLY A 64 -21.05 9.28 -1.91
C GLY A 64 -19.96 9.97 -1.10
N GLU A 65 -19.44 11.15 -1.50
CA GLU A 65 -18.45 11.89 -0.71
C GLU A 65 -18.98 12.23 0.69
N GLY A 66 -18.21 11.87 1.71
CA GLY A 66 -18.56 12.06 3.10
C GLY A 66 -19.36 10.91 3.73
N MET A 67 -19.59 9.81 3.01
CA MET A 67 -20.11 8.59 3.63
C MET A 67 -19.11 8.03 4.65
N VAL A 68 -19.63 7.52 5.76
CA VAL A 68 -18.84 6.90 6.84
C VAL A 68 -19.13 5.41 6.87
N PHE A 69 -18.09 4.61 6.87
CA PHE A 69 -18.18 3.16 6.92
C PHE A 69 -17.68 2.64 8.27
N LYS A 70 -18.35 1.63 8.76
CA LYS A 70 -17.95 0.95 9.98
C LYS A 70 -16.66 0.16 9.78
N ASP A 71 -16.54 -0.52 8.64
CA ASP A 71 -15.42 -1.39 8.31
C ASP A 71 -15.15 -1.42 6.80
N MET A 72 -14.11 -2.15 6.41
CA MET A 72 -13.71 -2.29 5.01
C MET A 72 -14.77 -3.02 4.19
N ASP A 73 -15.45 -4.03 4.77
CA ASP A 73 -16.44 -4.83 4.04
C ASP A 73 -17.64 -3.97 3.65
N GLU A 74 -18.10 -3.09 4.53
CA GLU A 74 -19.16 -2.12 4.24
C GLU A 74 -18.75 -1.16 3.11
N ALA A 75 -17.50 -0.65 3.14
CA ALA A 75 -16.97 0.21 2.07
C ALA A 75 -16.91 -0.52 0.72
N VAL A 76 -16.49 -1.79 0.70
CA VAL A 76 -16.46 -2.63 -0.50
C VAL A 76 -17.88 -2.94 -1.01
N MET A 77 -18.83 -3.20 -0.12
CA MET A 77 -20.23 -3.37 -0.51
C MET A 77 -20.81 -2.11 -1.14
N ALA A 78 -20.54 -0.94 -0.57
CA ALA A 78 -20.97 0.35 -1.11
C ALA A 78 -20.37 0.60 -2.50
N LEU A 79 -19.07 0.26 -2.69
CA LEU A 79 -18.39 0.33 -3.98
C LEU A 79 -19.05 -0.59 -5.03
N ARG A 80 -19.32 -1.86 -4.67
CA ARG A 80 -19.95 -2.84 -5.58
C ARG A 80 -21.36 -2.46 -5.98
N ASN A 81 -22.09 -1.79 -5.09
CA ASN A 81 -23.44 -1.32 -5.35
C ASN A 81 -23.49 0.07 -6.04
N GLY A 82 -22.33 0.69 -6.31
CA GLY A 82 -22.25 1.97 -7.01
C GLY A 82 -22.60 3.19 -6.16
N TYR A 83 -22.69 3.07 -4.84
CA TYR A 83 -22.90 4.22 -3.95
C TYR A 83 -21.68 5.10 -3.78
N VAL A 84 -20.51 4.54 -3.98
CA VAL A 84 -19.21 5.23 -3.97
C VAL A 84 -18.31 4.71 -5.09
N HIS A 85 -17.32 5.48 -5.47
CA HIS A 85 -16.26 5.09 -6.40
C HIS A 85 -14.92 4.88 -5.67
N LEU A 86 -13.93 4.26 -6.32
CA LEU A 86 -12.59 4.04 -5.74
C LEU A 86 -11.97 5.33 -5.20
N HIS A 87 -12.16 6.44 -5.91
CA HIS A 87 -11.55 7.73 -5.62
C HIS A 87 -12.41 8.64 -4.73
N THR A 88 -13.62 8.18 -4.36
CA THR A 88 -14.52 8.94 -3.50
C THR A 88 -13.91 9.08 -2.10
N ARG A 89 -13.88 10.30 -1.57
CA ARG A 89 -13.41 10.59 -0.23
C ARG A 89 -14.49 10.23 0.80
N VAL A 90 -14.13 9.34 1.69
CA VAL A 90 -15.03 8.73 2.67
C VAL A 90 -14.41 8.71 4.05
N GLY A 91 -15.18 8.39 5.07
CA GLY A 91 -14.69 8.09 6.41
C GLY A 91 -14.73 6.60 6.72
N ILE A 92 -13.79 6.13 7.52
CA ILE A 92 -13.81 4.80 8.09
C ILE A 92 -13.40 4.86 9.57
N THR A 93 -14.00 4.02 10.41
CA THR A 93 -13.64 4.01 11.84
C THR A 93 -12.25 3.40 12.03
N THR A 94 -11.42 4.04 12.84
CA THR A 94 -10.06 3.53 13.13
C THR A 94 -10.09 2.19 13.88
N ASP A 95 -11.14 1.93 14.63
CA ASP A 95 -11.30 0.69 15.42
C ASP A 95 -11.42 -0.57 14.55
N SER A 96 -11.87 -0.42 13.31
CA SER A 96 -12.03 -1.53 12.37
C SER A 96 -10.76 -1.85 11.59
N LEU A 97 -9.75 -1.00 11.66
CA LEU A 97 -8.51 -1.16 10.93
C LEU A 97 -7.39 -1.60 11.90
N ALA A 98 -6.84 -2.80 11.67
CA ALA A 98 -5.72 -3.34 12.44
C ALA A 98 -4.42 -2.60 12.09
N LYS A 99 -4.26 -1.36 12.59
CA LYS A 99 -3.10 -0.50 12.36
C LYS A 99 -2.61 0.13 13.67
N PRO A 100 -1.33 0.52 13.77
CA PRO A 100 -0.76 1.12 14.98
C PRO A 100 -1.21 2.58 15.14
N TRP A 101 -2.40 2.78 15.69
CA TRP A 101 -2.94 4.09 15.98
C TRP A 101 -2.39 4.66 17.30
N THR A 102 -2.13 5.96 17.32
CA THR A 102 -1.84 6.70 18.57
C THR A 102 -3.11 6.79 19.44
N GLU A 103 -2.95 7.06 20.74
CA GLU A 103 -4.11 7.24 21.65
C GLU A 103 -5.05 8.36 21.17
N SER A 104 -4.50 9.42 20.55
CA SER A 104 -5.28 10.52 20.00
C SER A 104 -6.07 10.16 18.73
N GLN A 105 -5.72 9.08 18.06
CA GLN A 105 -6.32 8.64 16.77
C GLN A 105 -7.33 7.51 16.95
N ARG A 106 -7.30 6.83 18.09
CA ARG A 106 -8.26 5.75 18.40
C ARG A 106 -9.68 6.31 18.54
N HIS A 107 -10.65 5.49 18.19
CA HIS A 107 -12.09 5.80 18.25
C HIS A 107 -12.51 7.03 17.41
N LYS A 108 -11.68 7.39 16.42
CA LYS A 108 -11.97 8.48 15.49
C LYS A 108 -12.35 7.95 14.11
N ILE A 109 -12.81 8.83 13.26
CA ILE A 109 -13.08 8.57 11.86
C ILE A 109 -11.87 9.04 11.06
N LEU A 110 -11.26 8.13 10.30
CA LEU A 110 -10.20 8.43 9.35
C LEU A 110 -10.83 8.86 8.02
N MET A 111 -10.47 10.05 7.55
CA MET A 111 -10.86 10.56 6.22
C MET A 111 -9.87 10.06 5.18
N THR A 112 -10.36 9.25 4.23
CA THR A 112 -9.55 8.55 3.23
C THR A 112 -10.34 8.34 1.94
N THR A 113 -9.92 7.44 1.06
CA THR A 113 -10.69 6.98 -0.10
C THR A 113 -10.87 5.46 -0.06
N VAL A 114 -11.90 4.95 -0.75
CA VAL A 114 -12.14 3.51 -0.85
C VAL A 114 -10.92 2.79 -1.44
N GLY A 115 -10.28 3.37 -2.46
CA GLY A 115 -9.08 2.80 -3.05
C GLY A 115 -7.90 2.70 -2.08
N LYS A 116 -7.70 3.70 -1.20
CA LYS A 116 -6.66 3.64 -0.17
C LYS A 116 -6.97 2.64 0.94
N ILE A 117 -8.25 2.43 1.27
CA ILE A 117 -8.64 1.36 2.20
C ILE A 117 -8.21 0.01 1.62
N LEU A 118 -8.50 -0.26 0.36
CA LEU A 118 -8.09 -1.49 -0.33
C LEU A 118 -6.58 -1.61 -0.44
N PHE A 119 -5.87 -0.52 -0.76
CA PHE A 119 -4.40 -0.51 -0.81
C PHE A 119 -3.77 -0.85 0.55
N ASN A 120 -4.32 -0.34 1.64
CA ASN A 120 -3.81 -0.61 2.98
C ASN A 120 -4.21 -1.99 3.53
N ALA A 121 -5.19 -2.66 2.94
CA ALA A 121 -5.63 -3.99 3.37
C ALA A 121 -4.57 -5.08 3.12
N ILE A 122 -3.73 -4.89 2.09
CA ILE A 122 -2.63 -5.82 1.77
C ILE A 122 -1.34 -5.51 2.54
N MET A 123 -1.28 -4.36 3.23
CA MET A 123 -0.10 -3.96 3.99
C MET A 123 -0.06 -4.65 5.37
N PRO A 124 1.12 -5.05 5.88
CA PRO A 124 1.26 -5.61 7.22
C PRO A 124 0.55 -4.75 8.29
N GLU A 125 -0.04 -5.40 9.28
CA GLU A 125 -0.83 -4.72 10.33
C GLU A 125 0.00 -3.73 11.14
N GLU A 126 1.28 -4.06 11.39
CA GLU A 126 2.20 -3.21 12.15
C GLU A 126 2.74 -2.03 11.35
N LEU A 127 2.49 -1.99 10.02
CA LEU A 127 2.84 -0.82 9.22
C LEU A 127 1.78 0.27 9.43
N PRO A 128 2.18 1.55 9.62
CA PRO A 128 1.24 2.65 9.67
C PRO A 128 0.34 2.70 8.43
N TYR A 129 -0.91 3.17 8.60
CA TYR A 129 -1.80 3.38 7.48
C TYR A 129 -1.20 4.42 6.52
N LEU A 130 -1.21 4.11 5.22
CA LEU A 130 -0.61 4.94 4.19
C LEU A 130 -1.67 5.86 3.57
N GLN A 131 -1.78 7.08 4.09
CA GLN A 131 -2.69 8.12 3.61
C GLN A 131 -2.02 9.06 2.60
N GLU A 132 -0.77 9.45 2.87
CA GLU A 132 0.02 10.33 2.02
C GLU A 132 1.25 9.62 1.44
N PRO A 133 1.70 9.97 0.22
CA PRO A 133 2.91 9.40 -0.38
C PRO A 133 4.19 10.05 0.18
N THR A 134 4.25 10.22 1.50
CA THR A 134 5.37 10.88 2.20
C THR A 134 6.15 9.89 3.06
N ASN A 135 7.45 10.11 3.23
CA ASN A 135 8.25 9.29 4.13
C ASN A 135 7.83 9.50 5.60
N ALA A 136 7.36 10.69 5.96
CA ALA A 136 6.83 10.95 7.30
C ALA A 136 5.62 10.05 7.60
N ASN A 137 4.65 9.94 6.68
CA ASN A 137 3.52 9.03 6.88
C ASN A 137 3.96 7.56 7.00
N LEU A 138 5.00 7.15 6.26
CA LEU A 138 5.52 5.78 6.31
C LEU A 138 6.21 5.45 7.65
N THR A 139 6.84 6.42 8.31
CA THR A 139 7.61 6.21 9.54
C THR A 139 6.87 6.61 10.80
N GLU A 140 6.14 7.71 10.77
CA GLU A 140 5.50 8.36 11.93
C GLU A 140 3.99 8.09 11.99
N GLY A 141 3.38 7.71 10.86
CA GLY A 141 1.95 7.45 10.74
C GLY A 141 1.16 8.57 10.07
N VAL A 142 -0.16 8.44 10.10
CA VAL A 142 -1.08 9.38 9.45
C VAL A 142 -1.11 10.71 10.23
N PRO A 143 -0.97 11.86 9.55
CA PRO A 143 -1.14 13.16 10.19
C PRO A 143 -2.54 13.35 10.82
N ASP A 144 -2.59 14.02 11.97
CA ASP A 144 -3.84 14.21 12.75
C ASP A 144 -4.94 14.99 12.00
N LYS A 145 -4.59 15.74 10.96
CA LYS A 145 -5.55 16.45 10.09
C LYS A 145 -6.57 15.54 9.39
N TYR A 146 -6.26 14.25 9.25
CA TYR A 146 -7.15 13.26 8.60
C TYR A 146 -8.12 12.59 9.57
N PHE A 147 -8.07 12.90 10.86
CA PHE A 147 -8.93 12.30 11.85
C PHE A 147 -10.01 13.27 12.30
N LEU A 148 -11.23 12.75 12.34
CA LEU A 148 -12.40 13.49 12.79
C LEU A 148 -13.03 12.78 14.00
N GLU A 149 -13.48 13.54 14.97
CA GLU A 149 -14.25 13.01 16.09
C GLU A 149 -15.64 12.60 15.64
N SER A 150 -16.14 11.50 16.20
CA SER A 150 -17.50 11.04 15.90
C SER A 150 -18.54 12.11 16.20
N GLY A 151 -19.47 12.30 15.28
CA GLY A 151 -20.56 13.28 15.41
C GLY A 151 -20.28 14.64 14.77
N LYS A 152 -19.09 14.91 14.25
CA LYS A 152 -18.82 16.12 13.44
C LYS A 152 -19.21 15.88 11.97
N ASP A 153 -19.49 16.97 11.24
CA ASP A 153 -19.79 16.89 9.80
C ASP A 153 -18.52 16.51 9.02
N ILE A 154 -18.51 15.27 8.55
CA ILE A 154 -17.40 14.71 7.79
C ILE A 154 -17.29 15.35 6.40
N LYS A 155 -18.39 15.74 5.78
CA LYS A 155 -18.38 16.30 4.43
C LYS A 155 -17.70 17.66 4.41
N GLU A 156 -17.98 18.51 5.39
CA GLU A 156 -17.30 19.78 5.55
C GLU A 156 -15.81 19.59 5.85
N ALA A 157 -15.49 18.65 6.74
CA ALA A 157 -14.10 18.35 7.09
C ALA A 157 -13.28 17.81 5.87
N ILE A 158 -13.87 16.92 5.08
CA ILE A 158 -13.25 16.40 3.86
C ILE A 158 -13.02 17.50 2.83
N GLN A 159 -13.99 18.41 2.65
CA GLN A 159 -13.87 19.50 1.69
C GLN A 159 -12.80 20.52 2.08
N ALA A 160 -12.50 20.65 3.36
CA ALA A 160 -11.42 21.50 3.85
C ALA A 160 -10.01 20.91 3.61
N LEU A 161 -9.90 19.62 3.31
CA LEU A 161 -8.62 18.96 3.02
C LEU A 161 -8.24 19.09 1.54
N GLU A 162 -6.97 19.39 1.30
CA GLU A 162 -6.40 19.31 -0.04
C GLU A 162 -6.33 17.85 -0.54
N LEU A 163 -6.40 17.69 -1.88
CA LEU A 163 -6.28 16.39 -2.51
C LEU A 163 -4.84 15.90 -2.43
N ASN A 164 -4.66 14.65 -2.00
CA ASN A 164 -3.36 14.03 -1.98
C ASN A 164 -2.91 13.60 -3.37
N VAL A 165 -1.61 13.70 -3.61
CA VAL A 165 -0.99 13.14 -4.80
C VAL A 165 -1.02 11.61 -4.70
N PRO A 166 -1.36 10.89 -5.79
CA PRO A 166 -1.31 9.42 -5.81
C PRO A 166 0.09 8.84 -5.59
N PHE A 167 0.16 7.59 -5.17
CA PHE A 167 1.43 6.90 -4.98
C PHE A 167 2.12 6.63 -6.33
N LYS A 168 3.37 7.07 -6.45
CA LYS A 168 4.22 6.90 -7.63
C LYS A 168 5.25 5.80 -7.40
N LYS A 169 5.95 5.37 -8.45
CA LYS A 169 7.00 4.34 -8.39
C LYS A 169 7.99 4.52 -7.24
N LYS A 170 8.47 5.75 -7.01
CA LYS A 170 9.41 6.06 -5.92
C LYS A 170 8.80 5.79 -4.54
N ASN A 171 7.53 6.13 -4.35
CA ASN A 171 6.83 5.90 -3.08
C ASN A 171 6.66 4.41 -2.81
N LEU A 172 6.26 3.63 -3.83
CA LEU A 172 6.14 2.17 -3.73
C LEU A 172 7.48 1.52 -3.40
N GLY A 173 8.58 1.96 -4.05
CA GLY A 173 9.92 1.49 -3.71
C GLY A 173 10.33 1.78 -2.26
N ASN A 174 9.99 2.95 -1.72
CA ASN A 174 10.24 3.29 -0.32
C ASN A 174 9.41 2.43 0.65
N ILE A 175 8.15 2.16 0.31
CA ILE A 175 7.26 1.28 1.09
C ILE A 175 7.86 -0.12 1.18
N ILE A 176 8.25 -0.71 0.05
CA ILE A 176 8.87 -2.04 0.00
C ILE A 176 10.18 -2.07 0.81
N ALA A 177 11.01 -1.04 0.70
CA ALA A 177 12.26 -0.93 1.46
C ALA A 177 11.99 -0.89 2.97
N GLU A 178 10.98 -0.14 3.43
CA GLU A 178 10.62 -0.05 4.84
C GLU A 178 10.01 -1.36 5.36
N ILE A 179 9.17 -2.03 4.56
CA ILE A 179 8.61 -3.34 4.90
C ILE A 179 9.73 -4.37 5.03
N PHE A 180 10.66 -4.42 4.08
CA PHE A 180 11.81 -5.32 4.18
C PHE A 180 12.67 -5.05 5.42
N LYS A 181 12.88 -3.78 5.75
CA LYS A 181 13.66 -3.39 6.94
C LYS A 181 13.02 -3.86 8.24
N ARG A 182 11.68 -3.80 8.34
CA ARG A 182 10.92 -4.18 9.54
C ARG A 182 10.64 -5.68 9.61
N PHE A 183 10.20 -6.29 8.52
CA PHE A 183 9.61 -7.64 8.48
C PHE A 183 10.46 -8.67 7.74
N ARG A 184 11.55 -8.25 7.08
CA ARG A 184 12.45 -9.13 6.32
C ARG A 184 11.77 -9.75 5.09
N THR A 185 12.34 -10.88 4.61
CA THR A 185 12.03 -11.45 3.30
C THR A 185 10.59 -12.00 3.19
N THR A 186 10.10 -12.69 4.23
CA THR A 186 8.83 -13.43 4.19
C THR A 186 7.64 -12.50 3.93
N GLU A 187 7.48 -11.47 4.77
CA GLU A 187 6.38 -10.50 4.63
C GLU A 187 6.51 -9.66 3.36
N THR A 188 7.76 -9.36 2.96
CA THR A 188 7.99 -8.59 1.74
C THR A 188 7.66 -9.40 0.50
N SER A 189 7.95 -10.71 0.47
CA SER A 189 7.55 -11.59 -0.64
C SER A 189 6.03 -11.73 -0.73
N ALA A 190 5.35 -11.92 0.40
CA ALA A 190 3.90 -12.04 0.44
C ALA A 190 3.17 -10.76 -0.05
N LEU A 191 3.78 -9.59 0.16
CA LEU A 191 3.26 -8.32 -0.37
C LEU A 191 3.43 -8.20 -1.89
N LEU A 192 4.48 -8.80 -2.44
CA LEU A 192 4.84 -8.69 -3.86
C LEU A 192 4.11 -9.71 -4.75
N ASP A 193 3.56 -10.77 -4.16
CA ASP A 193 2.71 -11.78 -4.81
C ASP A 193 1.29 -11.28 -5.04
#